data_c808add91799fc79c1b1ba5f2de66385
#
_entry.id   c808add91799fc79c1b1ba5f2de66385
#
_cell.length_a   1.000
_cell.length_b   1.000
_cell.length_c   1.000
_cell.angle_alpha   90.00
_cell.angle_beta   90.00
_cell.angle_gamma   90.00
#
_symmetry.space_group_name_H-M   'P 1'
#
loop_
_entity.id
_entity.type
_entity.pdbx_description
1 polymer ?
#
loop_
_entity_poly.entity_id
_entity_poly.type
_entity_poly.pdbx_seq_one_letter_code
_entity_poly.pdbx_strand_id
1 'polypeptide(L)'
;QEKGGWTGPHGRKKLFVLPDAIDHIFDAQGDETRHIDWKAYARCDRYYIKLFDAETNFIANLLLDASQSMTYKSGNISKVEYAKYLAASLAYLIIDQGDSAGVGVFDGELQNYIAPKGNMQVLHDISRELEKVEPVPRTNVGSILHDFAHRMNRKGFVMLFSDLFDNTEEFIDGLNHLRFGGHNVVLFHIMDPYEIEFPLNGMWKFMGLEGEGEVITQPARVRANYLEELDKFVGDIRKACAKTQVDYVLVNTKDPIEQTITNYLLQRTALSKAR
;
A
#
# COMPACT_ATOMS: atom_id res chain seq x y z
N GLN A 1 -3.93 30.00 -27.21
CA GLN A 1 -2.69 30.54 -27.76
C GLN A 1 -1.56 30.17 -26.80
N GLU A 2 -0.65 29.48 -27.39
CA GLU A 2 0.60 28.85 -27.00
C GLU A 2 1.11 28.92 -25.56
N LYS A 3 1.15 27.74 -24.98
CA LYS A 3 1.79 27.40 -23.70
C LYS A 3 3.28 27.20 -23.95
N GLY A 4 4.10 28.21 -23.64
CA GLY A 4 5.55 28.09 -23.60
C GLY A 4 6.01 27.55 -22.25
N GLY A 5 6.20 26.24 -22.14
CA GLY A 5 6.85 25.62 -20.99
C GLY A 5 8.35 25.56 -21.20
N TRP A 6 9.13 26.16 -20.30
CA TRP A 6 10.59 26.03 -20.26
C TRP A 6 10.97 24.95 -19.25
N THR A 7 11.66 23.90 -19.71
CA THR A 7 12.20 22.83 -18.86
C THR A 7 13.68 23.10 -18.61
N GLY A 8 14.03 23.53 -17.41
CA GLY A 8 15.42 23.56 -16.95
C GLY A 8 15.82 22.23 -16.29
N PRO A 9 17.12 21.96 -16.08
CA PRO A 9 17.65 20.65 -15.64
C PRO A 9 17.29 20.26 -14.18
N HIS A 10 16.53 21.04 -13.46
CA HIS A 10 16.11 20.77 -12.09
C HIS A 10 14.65 21.18 -11.90
N GLY A 11 13.74 20.20 -11.98
CA GLY A 11 12.32 20.33 -11.63
C GLY A 11 11.44 21.04 -12.67
N ARG A 12 10.23 20.50 -12.91
CA ARG A 12 9.24 21.15 -13.78
C ARG A 12 8.65 22.36 -13.08
N LYS A 13 8.98 23.58 -13.54
CA LYS A 13 8.37 24.82 -13.07
C LYS A 13 7.09 25.05 -13.87
N LYS A 14 5.92 24.92 -13.26
CA LYS A 14 4.67 25.42 -13.84
C LYS A 14 4.56 26.91 -13.52
N LEU A 15 4.58 27.75 -14.53
CA LEU A 15 4.31 29.19 -14.42
C LEU A 15 2.81 29.41 -14.66
N PHE A 16 2.11 29.92 -13.66
CA PHE A 16 0.73 30.40 -13.84
C PHE A 16 0.73 31.92 -14.00
N VAL A 17 0.02 32.39 -15.03
CA VAL A 17 -0.24 33.81 -15.22
C VAL A 17 -1.42 34.17 -14.36
N LEU A 18 -1.25 35.11 -13.44
CA LEU A 18 -2.34 35.66 -12.64
C LEU A 18 -3.16 36.62 -13.49
N PRO A 19 -4.51 36.56 -13.47
CA PRO A 19 -5.38 37.59 -14.07
C PRO A 19 -5.13 38.96 -13.42
N ASP A 20 -5.38 40.05 -14.16
CA ASP A 20 -5.09 41.43 -13.78
C ASP A 20 -5.82 41.95 -12.50
N ALA A 21 -6.56 41.14 -11.78
CA ALA A 21 -7.27 41.49 -10.56
C ALA A 21 -6.47 41.04 -9.32
N ILE A 22 -5.51 41.85 -8.92
CA ILE A 22 -4.62 41.59 -7.74
C ILE A 22 -5.41 41.63 -6.42
N ASP A 23 -6.53 42.34 -6.36
CA ASP A 23 -7.26 42.59 -5.10
C ASP A 23 -7.91 41.36 -4.46
N HIS A 24 -8.03 40.24 -5.18
CA HIS A 24 -8.62 39.01 -4.67
C HIS A 24 -7.65 37.86 -4.35
N ILE A 25 -6.34 38.06 -4.63
CA ILE A 25 -5.34 36.96 -4.50
C ILE A 25 -4.69 36.96 -3.11
N PHE A 26 -4.68 38.10 -2.42
CA PHE A 26 -4.10 38.23 -1.06
C PHE A 26 -5.07 37.84 0.07
N ASP A 27 -6.29 37.46 -0.20
CA ASP A 27 -7.25 37.00 0.82
C ASP A 27 -7.08 35.52 1.23
N ALA A 28 -6.21 34.75 0.55
CA ALA A 28 -5.79 33.45 1.01
C ALA A 28 -4.66 33.64 2.04
N GLN A 29 -5.00 33.56 3.33
CA GLN A 29 -4.02 33.57 4.44
C GLN A 29 -2.93 32.55 4.18
N GLY A 30 -1.71 32.99 3.81
CA GLY A 30 -0.52 32.14 3.72
C GLY A 30 0.39 32.31 2.51
N ASP A 31 0.02 33.02 1.45
CA ASP A 31 0.89 33.25 0.30
C ASP A 31 1.88 34.40 0.57
N GLU A 32 3.12 34.00 0.90
CA GLU A 32 4.17 34.96 1.16
C GLU A 32 4.71 35.56 -0.16
N THR A 33 4.91 36.88 -0.21
CA THR A 33 5.46 37.69 -1.32
C THR A 33 6.82 37.18 -1.84
N ARG A 34 7.54 36.36 -1.06
CA ARG A 34 8.81 35.71 -1.46
C ARG A 34 8.66 34.67 -2.61
N HIS A 35 7.45 34.22 -2.88
CA HIS A 35 7.17 33.25 -3.98
C HIS A 35 6.96 33.93 -5.34
N ILE A 36 6.93 35.28 -5.37
CA ILE A 36 6.80 36.02 -6.63
C ILE A 36 8.11 35.93 -7.43
N ASP A 37 8.01 35.64 -8.73
CA ASP A 37 9.15 35.70 -9.65
C ASP A 37 9.37 37.16 -10.13
N TRP A 38 10.09 37.94 -9.33
CA TRP A 38 10.43 39.33 -9.65
C TRP A 38 11.19 39.47 -10.96
N LYS A 39 11.91 38.43 -11.43
CA LYS A 39 12.61 38.45 -12.72
C LYS A 39 11.65 38.31 -13.89
N ALA A 40 10.59 37.51 -13.71
CA ALA A 40 9.53 37.39 -14.72
C ALA A 40 8.69 38.65 -14.77
N TYR A 41 8.34 39.24 -13.59
CA TYR A 41 7.66 40.54 -13.49
C TYR A 41 8.38 41.64 -14.24
N ALA A 42 9.70 41.82 -14.01
CA ALA A 42 10.52 42.84 -14.66
C ALA A 42 10.61 42.74 -16.18
N ARG A 43 10.26 41.59 -16.78
CA ARG A 43 10.30 41.38 -18.24
C ARG A 43 8.94 41.52 -18.92
N CYS A 44 7.87 41.19 -18.22
CA CYS A 44 6.54 41.00 -18.84
C CYS A 44 5.47 41.88 -18.19
N ASP A 45 5.81 42.64 -17.13
CA ASP A 45 4.89 43.47 -16.32
C ASP A 45 3.64 42.68 -15.84
N ARG A 46 3.85 41.38 -15.54
CA ARG A 46 2.83 40.45 -15.01
C ARG A 46 3.38 39.66 -13.85
N TYR A 47 2.56 39.46 -12.82
CA TYR A 47 2.94 38.69 -11.66
C TYR A 47 2.90 37.19 -11.94
N TYR A 48 4.00 36.52 -11.62
CA TYR A 48 4.14 35.07 -11.67
C TYR A 48 4.51 34.56 -10.30
N ILE A 49 3.78 33.56 -9.80
CA ILE A 49 4.13 32.83 -8.59
C ILE A 49 4.97 31.62 -9.00
N LYS A 50 6.10 31.45 -8.32
CA LYS A 50 6.91 30.22 -8.43
C LYS A 50 6.20 29.13 -7.65
N LEU A 51 5.44 28.28 -8.34
CA LEU A 51 5.00 27.02 -7.75
C LEU A 51 6.18 26.05 -7.79
N PHE A 52 6.71 25.74 -6.63
CA PHE A 52 7.62 24.63 -6.47
C PHE A 52 6.71 23.39 -6.28
N ASP A 53 6.58 22.54 -7.30
CA ASP A 53 6.21 21.16 -7.05
C ASP A 53 7.34 20.62 -6.16
N ALA A 54 7.06 20.40 -4.87
CA ALA A 54 7.98 19.66 -4.05
C ALA A 54 8.05 18.27 -4.69
N GLU A 55 9.15 17.95 -5.38
CA GLU A 55 9.49 16.60 -5.74
C GLU A 55 9.71 15.85 -4.42
N THR A 56 8.63 15.42 -3.80
CA THR A 56 8.71 14.42 -2.74
C THR A 56 9.12 13.15 -3.46
N ASN A 57 10.38 12.75 -3.35
CA ASN A 57 10.84 11.44 -3.77
C ASN A 57 10.08 10.42 -2.90
N PHE A 58 8.90 10.03 -3.34
CA PHE A 58 8.09 9.03 -2.68
C PHE A 58 8.80 7.69 -2.80
N ILE A 59 9.05 7.08 -1.66
CA ILE A 59 9.72 5.78 -1.58
C ILE A 59 8.71 4.77 -1.04
N ALA A 60 8.38 3.78 -1.84
CA ALA A 60 7.48 2.70 -1.44
C ALA A 60 8.24 1.37 -1.33
N ASN A 61 7.98 0.65 -0.26
CA ASN A 61 8.42 -0.72 -0.04
C ASN A 61 7.18 -1.62 0.01
N LEU A 62 7.10 -2.54 -0.93
CA LEU A 62 6.04 -3.53 -1.01
C LEU A 62 6.52 -4.81 -0.33
N LEU A 63 5.85 -5.22 0.76
CA LEU A 63 6.18 -6.41 1.54
C LEU A 63 5.13 -7.48 1.30
N LEU A 64 5.54 -8.58 0.67
CA LEU A 64 4.66 -9.69 0.32
C LEU A 64 4.87 -10.85 1.28
N ASP A 65 3.78 -11.27 1.90
CA ASP A 65 3.69 -12.47 2.71
C ASP A 65 3.68 -13.72 1.81
N ALA A 66 4.63 -14.62 2.02
CA ALA A 66 4.74 -15.89 1.32
C ALA A 66 4.41 -17.09 2.22
N SER A 67 3.56 -16.91 3.24
CA SER A 67 3.10 -17.99 4.10
C SER A 67 2.28 -19.03 3.35
N GLN A 68 2.23 -20.23 3.89
CA GLN A 68 1.44 -21.32 3.32
C GLN A 68 -0.07 -20.99 3.29
N SER A 69 -0.58 -20.23 4.25
CA SER A 69 -1.97 -19.77 4.28
C SER A 69 -2.34 -18.95 3.04
N MET A 70 -1.40 -18.17 2.50
CA MET A 70 -1.57 -17.39 1.29
C MET A 70 -1.75 -18.24 0.01
N THR A 71 -1.50 -19.56 0.06
CA THR A 71 -1.77 -20.47 -1.07
C THR A 71 -3.24 -20.79 -1.25
N TYR A 72 -4.06 -20.51 -0.23
CA TYR A 72 -5.48 -20.84 -0.28
C TYR A 72 -6.19 -20.14 -1.44
N LYS A 73 -7.09 -20.91 -2.08
CA LYS A 73 -7.98 -20.42 -3.14
C LYS A 73 -9.26 -21.22 -3.19
N SER A 74 -10.38 -20.56 -3.38
CA SER A 74 -11.67 -21.17 -3.72
C SER A 74 -12.01 -21.02 -5.21
N GLY A 75 -11.32 -20.14 -5.90
CA GLY A 75 -11.48 -19.84 -7.33
C GLY A 75 -10.24 -20.17 -8.16
N ASN A 76 -10.02 -19.37 -9.19
CA ASN A 76 -8.92 -19.58 -10.15
C ASN A 76 -7.59 -19.01 -9.68
N ILE A 77 -7.60 -18.07 -8.74
CA ILE A 77 -6.43 -17.34 -8.26
C ILE A 77 -6.27 -17.54 -6.74
N SER A 78 -5.06 -17.77 -6.28
CA SER A 78 -4.75 -17.86 -4.85
C SER A 78 -4.52 -16.47 -4.25
N LYS A 79 -4.56 -16.38 -2.91
CA LYS A 79 -4.27 -15.12 -2.22
C LYS A 79 -2.88 -14.58 -2.57
N VAL A 80 -1.86 -15.45 -2.60
CA VAL A 80 -0.50 -15.04 -2.97
C VAL A 80 -0.39 -14.59 -4.43
N GLU A 81 -1.05 -15.26 -5.36
CA GLU A 81 -1.06 -14.84 -6.78
C GLU A 81 -1.75 -13.48 -6.94
N TYR A 82 -2.89 -13.27 -6.28
CA TYR A 82 -3.56 -11.99 -6.26
C TYR A 82 -2.67 -10.88 -5.68
N ALA A 83 -2.00 -11.16 -4.56
CA ALA A 83 -1.07 -10.25 -3.92
C ALA A 83 0.12 -9.87 -4.82
N LYS A 84 0.69 -10.84 -5.55
CA LYS A 84 1.75 -10.61 -6.55
C LYS A 84 1.30 -9.63 -7.63
N TYR A 85 0.13 -9.84 -8.21
CA TYR A 85 -0.41 -8.95 -9.25
C TYR A 85 -0.74 -7.57 -8.72
N LEU A 86 -1.32 -7.48 -7.53
CA LEU A 86 -1.62 -6.21 -6.88
C LEU A 86 -0.33 -5.42 -6.57
N ALA A 87 0.68 -6.08 -6.00
CA ALA A 87 1.97 -5.48 -5.70
C ALA A 87 2.70 -5.01 -6.97
N ALA A 88 2.74 -5.83 -8.03
CA ALA A 88 3.34 -5.45 -9.30
C ALA A 88 2.64 -4.24 -9.95
N SER A 89 1.31 -4.22 -9.90
CA SER A 89 0.51 -3.11 -10.44
C SER A 89 0.75 -1.81 -9.67
N LEU A 90 0.83 -1.86 -8.33
CA LEU A 90 1.15 -0.70 -7.51
C LEU A 90 2.60 -0.23 -7.73
N ALA A 91 3.57 -1.15 -7.84
CA ALA A 91 4.95 -0.82 -8.18
C ALA A 91 5.04 -0.09 -9.54
N TYR A 92 4.31 -0.59 -10.55
CA TYR A 92 4.23 0.06 -11.85
C TYR A 92 3.69 1.49 -11.76
N LEU A 93 2.56 1.69 -11.07
CA LEU A 93 1.95 3.02 -10.92
C LEU A 93 2.88 4.00 -10.20
N ILE A 94 3.60 3.54 -9.16
CA ILE A 94 4.55 4.35 -8.41
C ILE A 94 5.72 4.78 -9.30
N ILE A 95 6.31 3.84 -10.04
CA ILE A 95 7.45 4.11 -10.93
C ILE A 95 7.04 4.98 -12.12
N ASP A 96 5.84 4.76 -12.68
CA ASP A 96 5.30 5.56 -13.80
C ASP A 96 5.08 7.03 -13.40
N GLN A 97 4.78 7.29 -12.12
CA GLN A 97 4.68 8.64 -11.56
C GLN A 97 6.05 9.31 -11.31
N GLY A 98 7.15 8.59 -11.51
CA GLY A 98 8.50 9.07 -11.27
C GLY A 98 9.01 8.85 -9.84
N ASP A 99 8.28 8.08 -9.05
CA ASP A 99 8.63 7.71 -7.68
C ASP A 99 9.44 6.39 -7.61
N SER A 100 9.88 6.01 -6.42
CA SER A 100 10.70 4.82 -6.22
C SER A 100 9.92 3.68 -5.56
N ALA A 101 9.98 2.49 -6.15
CA ALA A 101 9.40 1.28 -5.58
C ALA A 101 10.46 0.19 -5.37
N GLY A 102 10.30 -0.58 -4.30
CA GLY A 102 11.07 -1.77 -4.00
C GLY A 102 10.15 -2.87 -3.47
N VAL A 103 10.62 -4.11 -3.45
CA VAL A 103 9.86 -5.25 -2.96
C VAL A 103 10.67 -6.07 -1.98
N GLY A 104 10.02 -6.58 -0.96
CA GLY A 104 10.53 -7.60 -0.07
C GLY A 104 9.55 -8.76 0.02
N VAL A 105 10.04 -9.96 -0.09
CA VAL A 105 9.27 -11.19 0.15
C VAL A 105 9.71 -11.77 1.46
N PHE A 106 8.76 -12.17 2.28
CA PHE A 106 9.07 -12.75 3.58
C PHE A 106 8.32 -14.07 3.82
N ASP A 107 9.02 -14.97 4.50
CA ASP A 107 8.56 -16.32 4.79
C ASP A 107 9.02 -16.83 6.17
N GLY A 108 9.22 -15.97 7.13
CA GLY A 108 9.86 -16.19 8.43
C GLY A 108 11.07 -15.30 8.61
N GLU A 109 11.71 -14.96 7.53
CA GLU A 109 12.75 -13.92 7.42
C GLU A 109 12.50 -13.09 6.15
N LEU A 110 13.07 -11.90 6.09
CA LEU A 110 13.07 -11.12 4.86
C LEU A 110 14.06 -11.76 3.88
N GLN A 111 13.54 -12.54 2.93
CA GLN A 111 14.36 -13.30 2.00
C GLN A 111 15.01 -12.38 0.96
N ASN A 112 14.27 -11.99 -0.02
CA ASN A 112 14.81 -11.24 -1.15
C ASN A 112 14.29 -9.80 -1.08
N TYR A 113 15.17 -8.86 -0.83
CA TYR A 113 14.83 -7.45 -0.78
C TYR A 113 15.45 -6.69 -1.94
N ILE A 114 14.60 -6.15 -2.81
CA ILE A 114 14.96 -5.21 -3.86
C ILE A 114 14.75 -3.80 -3.33
N ALA A 115 15.84 -3.07 -3.15
CA ALA A 115 15.78 -1.69 -2.66
C ALA A 115 15.02 -0.77 -3.64
N PRO A 116 14.25 0.22 -3.14
CA PRO A 116 13.47 1.11 -3.98
C PRO A 116 14.31 1.90 -4.98
N LYS A 117 13.87 1.88 -6.25
CA LYS A 117 14.44 2.68 -7.35
C LYS A 117 13.32 3.18 -8.24
N GLY A 118 13.52 4.36 -8.87
CA GLY A 118 12.54 5.01 -9.75
C GLY A 118 12.83 4.79 -11.24
N ASN A 119 13.17 3.57 -11.67
CA ASN A 119 13.40 3.27 -13.08
C ASN A 119 12.69 1.99 -13.51
N MET A 120 12.38 1.86 -14.80
CA MET A 120 11.66 0.71 -15.34
C MET A 120 12.43 -0.61 -15.22
N GLN A 121 13.77 -0.58 -15.05
CA GLN A 121 14.57 -1.78 -14.85
C GLN A 121 14.20 -2.45 -13.53
N VAL A 122 13.98 -1.67 -12.45
CA VAL A 122 13.59 -2.25 -11.16
C VAL A 122 12.21 -2.90 -11.21
N LEU A 123 11.30 -2.44 -12.07
CA LEU A 123 10.01 -3.09 -12.27
C LEU A 123 10.17 -4.52 -12.82
N HIS A 124 11.08 -4.71 -13.78
CA HIS A 124 11.39 -6.06 -14.27
C HIS A 124 12.01 -6.93 -13.18
N ASP A 125 12.89 -6.35 -12.35
CA ASP A 125 13.50 -7.08 -11.25
C ASP A 125 12.44 -7.46 -10.19
N ILE A 126 11.52 -6.54 -9.85
CA ILE A 126 10.37 -6.79 -8.96
C ILE A 126 9.49 -7.90 -9.52
N SER A 127 9.10 -7.82 -10.80
CA SER A 127 8.22 -8.83 -11.42
C SER A 127 8.87 -10.22 -11.39
N ARG A 128 10.16 -10.30 -11.73
CA ARG A 128 10.92 -11.57 -11.68
C ARG A 128 11.03 -12.13 -10.27
N GLU A 129 11.18 -11.27 -9.27
CA GLU A 129 11.25 -11.71 -7.88
C GLU A 129 9.89 -12.23 -7.39
N LEU A 130 8.81 -11.51 -7.70
CA LEU A 130 7.45 -11.94 -7.37
C LEU A 130 7.08 -13.28 -8.06
N GLU A 131 7.54 -13.52 -9.29
CA GLU A 131 7.32 -14.79 -9.99
C GLU A 131 7.96 -15.98 -9.26
N LYS A 132 9.13 -15.80 -8.66
CA LYS A 132 9.88 -16.87 -7.96
C LYS A 132 9.34 -17.21 -6.57
N VAL A 133 8.41 -16.42 -6.03
CA VAL A 133 7.87 -16.64 -4.69
C VAL A 133 7.22 -18.01 -4.60
N GLU A 134 7.79 -18.87 -3.78
CA GLU A 134 7.26 -20.16 -3.39
C GLU A 134 6.80 -20.09 -1.92
N PRO A 135 5.56 -20.45 -1.62
CA PRO A 135 5.05 -20.41 -0.25
C PRO A 135 5.76 -21.38 0.68
N VAL A 136 6.00 -20.97 1.91
CA VAL A 136 6.66 -21.77 2.93
C VAL A 136 5.81 -21.91 4.19
N PRO A 137 5.96 -23.02 4.96
CA PRO A 137 5.26 -23.21 6.21
C PRO A 137 5.73 -22.20 7.26
N ARG A 138 4.77 -21.54 7.90
CA ARG A 138 4.92 -20.61 9.03
C ARG A 138 5.79 -19.39 8.75
N THR A 139 5.16 -18.25 8.85
CA THR A 139 5.79 -16.92 8.89
C THR A 139 5.48 -16.27 10.23
N ASN A 140 6.33 -15.35 10.65
CA ASN A 140 6.05 -14.43 11.76
C ASN A 140 6.09 -13.00 11.21
N VAL A 141 4.93 -12.49 10.81
CA VAL A 141 4.81 -11.15 10.20
C VAL A 141 5.30 -10.07 11.15
N GLY A 142 5.02 -10.21 12.44
CA GLY A 142 5.42 -9.21 13.46
C GLY A 142 6.93 -9.02 13.55
N SER A 143 7.70 -10.11 13.67
CA SER A 143 9.17 -10.04 13.76
C SER A 143 9.79 -9.44 12.50
N ILE A 144 9.23 -9.76 11.33
CA ILE A 144 9.71 -9.24 10.05
C ILE A 144 9.48 -7.73 9.93
N LEU A 145 8.35 -7.22 10.40
CA LEU A 145 8.08 -5.78 10.43
C LEU A 145 9.07 -5.05 11.35
N HIS A 146 9.45 -5.64 12.47
CA HIS A 146 10.49 -5.11 13.36
C HIS A 146 11.84 -5.02 12.64
N ASP A 147 12.29 -6.12 12.04
CA ASP A 147 13.57 -6.18 11.32
C ASP A 147 13.59 -5.22 10.14
N PHE A 148 12.47 -5.12 9.43
CA PHE A 148 12.34 -4.23 8.30
C PHE A 148 12.40 -2.76 8.74
N ALA A 149 11.75 -2.39 9.85
CA ALA A 149 11.82 -1.04 10.40
C ALA A 149 13.28 -0.61 10.70
N HIS A 150 14.11 -1.54 11.22
CA HIS A 150 15.54 -1.27 11.45
C HIS A 150 16.37 -1.10 10.17
N ARG A 151 15.97 -1.73 9.07
CA ARG A 151 16.67 -1.64 7.77
C ARG A 151 16.34 -0.35 7.01
N MET A 152 15.22 0.28 7.32
CA MET A 152 14.79 1.49 6.64
C MET A 152 15.52 2.74 7.13
N ASN A 153 16.44 3.27 6.31
CA ASN A 153 17.21 4.48 6.64
C ASN A 153 16.46 5.80 6.30
N ARG A 154 15.36 5.74 5.56
CA ARG A 154 14.59 6.91 5.12
C ARG A 154 13.10 6.68 5.32
N LYS A 155 12.40 7.73 5.73
CA LYS A 155 10.94 7.70 5.82
C LYS A 155 10.34 7.41 4.45
N GLY A 156 9.34 6.54 4.41
CA GLY A 156 8.70 6.14 3.18
C GLY A 156 7.37 5.42 3.45
N PHE A 157 6.81 4.86 2.40
CA PHE A 157 5.63 4.02 2.48
C PHE A 157 6.02 2.55 2.61
N VAL A 158 5.28 1.83 3.44
CA VAL A 158 5.33 0.38 3.55
C VAL A 158 3.94 -0.15 3.19
N MET A 159 3.85 -0.93 2.13
CA MET A 159 2.63 -1.58 1.68
C MET A 159 2.76 -3.07 2.00
N LEU A 160 2.00 -3.54 2.97
CA LEU A 160 2.02 -4.93 3.42
C LEU A 160 0.85 -5.71 2.79
N PHE A 161 1.15 -6.88 2.23
CA PHE A 161 0.18 -7.80 1.61
C PHE A 161 0.20 -9.12 2.37
N SER A 162 -0.81 -9.40 3.17
CA SER A 162 -0.89 -10.59 4.03
C SER A 162 -2.34 -10.92 4.36
N ASP A 163 -2.63 -12.15 4.71
CA ASP A 163 -3.91 -12.59 5.30
C ASP A 163 -3.93 -12.54 6.83
N LEU A 164 -2.77 -12.24 7.44
CA LEU A 164 -2.59 -12.02 8.88
C LEU A 164 -3.02 -13.20 9.79
N PHE A 165 -3.08 -14.42 9.26
CA PHE A 165 -3.31 -15.61 10.07
C PHE A 165 -2.08 -15.96 10.92
N ASP A 166 -1.64 -15.01 11.76
CA ASP A 166 -0.49 -15.12 12.65
C ASP A 166 -0.77 -14.43 14.00
N ASN A 167 0.23 -14.31 14.86
CA ASN A 167 0.13 -13.64 16.15
C ASN A 167 -0.22 -12.15 15.99
N THR A 168 -1.49 -11.82 16.25
CA THR A 168 -2.02 -10.46 16.10
C THR A 168 -1.31 -9.44 17.01
N GLU A 169 -0.85 -9.84 18.20
CA GLU A 169 -0.16 -8.93 19.13
C GLU A 169 1.21 -8.52 18.58
N GLU A 170 2.01 -9.49 18.15
CA GLU A 170 3.32 -9.22 17.53
C GLU A 170 3.20 -8.41 16.23
N PHE A 171 2.15 -8.68 15.44
CA PHE A 171 1.85 -7.90 14.26
C PHE A 171 1.57 -6.43 14.59
N ILE A 172 0.73 -6.15 15.60
CA ILE A 172 0.43 -4.79 16.05
C ILE A 172 1.69 -4.08 16.53
N ASP A 173 2.56 -4.77 17.27
CA ASP A 173 3.82 -4.21 17.74
C ASP A 173 4.78 -3.88 16.59
N GLY A 174 4.86 -4.73 15.57
CA GLY A 174 5.61 -4.46 14.35
C GLY A 174 5.09 -3.23 13.60
N LEU A 175 3.76 -3.07 13.48
CA LEU A 175 3.15 -1.87 12.90
C LEU A 175 3.49 -0.61 13.71
N ASN A 176 3.42 -0.68 15.03
CA ASN A 176 3.80 0.42 15.92
C ASN A 176 5.25 0.84 15.66
N HIS A 177 6.16 -0.12 15.55
CA HIS A 177 7.58 0.15 15.31
C HIS A 177 7.79 0.91 13.98
N LEU A 178 7.16 0.47 12.89
CA LEU A 178 7.20 1.18 11.60
C LEU A 178 6.64 2.60 11.72
N ARG A 179 5.53 2.78 12.42
CA ARG A 179 4.91 4.10 12.60
C ARG A 179 5.76 5.03 13.45
N PHE A 180 6.38 4.54 14.54
CA PHE A 180 7.33 5.31 15.34
C PHE A 180 8.57 5.73 14.55
N GLY A 181 9.01 4.91 13.59
CA GLY A 181 10.04 5.27 12.60
C GLY A 181 9.60 6.37 11.63
N GLY A 182 8.33 6.78 11.67
CA GLY A 182 7.77 7.83 10.83
C GLY A 182 7.40 7.37 9.42
N HIS A 183 7.25 6.06 9.22
CA HIS A 183 6.81 5.47 7.96
C HIS A 183 5.28 5.54 7.83
N ASN A 184 4.77 5.74 6.62
CA ASN A 184 3.36 5.54 6.32
C ASN A 184 3.13 4.08 5.97
N VAL A 185 2.17 3.44 6.64
CA VAL A 185 1.91 2.02 6.45
C VAL A 185 0.51 1.83 5.88
N VAL A 186 0.41 0.96 4.88
CA VAL A 186 -0.84 0.49 4.29
C VAL A 186 -0.87 -1.03 4.40
N LEU A 187 -1.93 -1.57 4.96
CA LEU A 187 -2.18 -2.99 5.06
C LEU A 187 -3.24 -3.39 4.04
N PHE A 188 -2.87 -4.21 3.07
CA PHE A 188 -3.77 -4.94 2.19
C PHE A 188 -4.01 -6.31 2.81
N HIS A 189 -5.14 -6.43 3.53
CA HIS A 189 -5.57 -7.68 4.16
C HIS A 189 -6.27 -8.53 3.11
N ILE A 190 -5.61 -9.58 2.62
CA ILE A 190 -6.05 -10.38 1.47
C ILE A 190 -6.82 -11.60 1.94
N MET A 191 -8.07 -11.69 1.51
CA MET A 191 -8.97 -12.78 1.86
C MET A 191 -9.62 -13.38 0.62
N ASP A 192 -9.82 -14.69 0.69
CA ASP A 192 -10.57 -15.44 -0.32
C ASP A 192 -12.08 -15.28 -0.10
N PRO A 193 -12.91 -15.26 -1.16
CA PRO A 193 -14.36 -15.15 -1.00
C PRO A 193 -14.98 -16.26 -0.14
N TYR A 194 -14.42 -17.46 -0.13
CA TYR A 194 -14.94 -18.55 0.73
C TYR A 194 -14.55 -18.37 2.19
N GLU A 195 -13.47 -17.69 2.48
CA GLU A 195 -13.14 -17.28 3.86
C GLU A 195 -14.13 -16.21 4.35
N ILE A 196 -14.50 -15.24 3.48
CA ILE A 196 -15.40 -14.15 3.83
C ILE A 196 -16.85 -14.62 3.93
N GLU A 197 -17.33 -15.41 2.97
CA GLU A 197 -18.75 -15.77 2.83
C GLU A 197 -19.08 -17.11 3.46
N PHE A 198 -18.11 -18.02 3.56
CA PHE A 198 -18.24 -19.42 4.00
C PHE A 198 -19.45 -20.16 3.37
N PRO A 199 -19.54 -20.22 2.02
CA PRO A 199 -20.73 -20.73 1.32
C PRO A 199 -20.77 -22.26 1.20
N LEU A 200 -20.06 -22.95 2.09
CA LEU A 200 -19.89 -24.40 2.04
C LEU A 200 -21.12 -25.16 2.54
N ASN A 201 -21.50 -26.22 1.85
CA ASN A 201 -22.64 -27.09 2.18
C ASN A 201 -22.23 -28.56 2.16
N GLY A 202 -22.94 -29.41 2.90
CA GLY A 202 -22.67 -30.84 2.99
C GLY A 202 -21.63 -31.19 4.04
N MET A 203 -20.88 -32.27 3.79
CA MET A 203 -19.84 -32.78 4.68
C MET A 203 -18.48 -32.41 4.10
N TRP A 204 -17.63 -31.76 4.89
CA TRP A 204 -16.31 -31.31 4.46
C TRP A 204 -15.23 -31.81 5.40
N LYS A 205 -14.08 -32.13 4.83
CA LYS A 205 -12.84 -32.39 5.53
C LYS A 205 -11.95 -31.14 5.36
N PHE A 206 -11.79 -30.40 6.43
CA PHE A 206 -10.85 -29.27 6.48
C PHE A 206 -9.47 -29.79 6.84
N MET A 207 -8.47 -29.38 6.11
CA MET A 207 -7.07 -29.71 6.37
C MET A 207 -6.33 -28.43 6.68
N GLY A 208 -5.67 -28.37 7.82
CA GLY A 208 -4.82 -27.24 8.18
C GLY A 208 -3.64 -27.12 7.20
N LEU A 209 -3.41 -25.93 6.70
CA LEU A 209 -2.33 -25.67 5.74
C LEU A 209 -0.96 -25.65 6.41
N GLU A 210 -0.91 -25.34 7.70
CA GLU A 210 0.30 -25.19 8.49
C GLU A 210 0.52 -26.32 9.53
N GLY A 211 -0.19 -27.42 9.35
CA GLY A 211 -0.04 -28.62 10.18
C GLY A 211 -0.95 -28.68 11.40
N GLU A 212 -2.03 -27.88 11.46
CA GLU A 212 -3.02 -27.88 12.56
C GLU A 212 -3.89 -29.14 12.59
N GLY A 213 -3.70 -30.06 11.66
CA GLY A 213 -4.43 -31.31 11.58
C GLY A 213 -5.65 -31.26 10.68
N GLU A 214 -6.59 -32.21 10.90
CA GLU A 214 -7.78 -32.39 10.05
C GLU A 214 -9.04 -32.33 10.91
N VAL A 215 -10.08 -31.66 10.38
CA VAL A 215 -11.41 -31.59 11.00
C VAL A 215 -12.47 -31.96 9.98
N ILE A 216 -13.28 -32.98 10.31
CA ILE A 216 -14.44 -33.34 9.50
C ILE A 216 -15.70 -32.78 10.15
N THR A 217 -16.40 -31.92 9.45
CA THR A 217 -17.62 -31.30 9.99
C THR A 217 -18.61 -30.92 8.90
N GLN A 218 -19.82 -30.57 9.31
CA GLN A 218 -20.81 -29.94 8.46
C GLN A 218 -20.65 -28.40 8.58
N PRO A 219 -20.21 -27.71 7.52
CA PRO A 219 -20.01 -26.25 7.55
C PRO A 219 -21.21 -25.46 8.06
N ALA A 220 -22.41 -25.89 7.68
CA ALA A 220 -23.67 -25.26 8.11
C ALA A 220 -23.82 -25.16 9.65
N ARG A 221 -23.21 -26.09 10.40
CA ARG A 221 -23.27 -26.08 11.88
C ARG A 221 -22.31 -25.09 12.53
N VAL A 222 -21.18 -24.82 11.86
CA VAL A 222 -20.10 -23.96 12.39
C VAL A 222 -20.11 -22.58 11.75
N ARG A 223 -20.86 -22.37 10.66
CA ARG A 223 -20.84 -21.14 9.87
C ARG A 223 -21.11 -19.89 10.69
N ALA A 224 -22.13 -19.90 11.55
CA ALA A 224 -22.49 -18.74 12.34
C ALA A 224 -21.34 -18.32 13.28
N ASN A 225 -20.79 -19.28 14.01
CA ASN A 225 -19.67 -19.04 14.92
C ASN A 225 -18.40 -18.63 14.14
N TYR A 226 -18.14 -19.26 12.99
CA TYR A 226 -17.00 -18.90 12.14
C TYR A 226 -17.08 -17.43 11.67
N LEU A 227 -18.23 -17.01 11.16
CA LEU A 227 -18.43 -15.64 10.68
C LEU A 227 -18.36 -14.62 11.81
N GLU A 228 -18.85 -14.96 13.00
CA GLU A 228 -18.75 -14.12 14.20
C GLU A 228 -17.28 -13.93 14.62
N GLU A 229 -16.49 -15.02 14.68
CA GLU A 229 -15.06 -14.94 15.00
C GLU A 229 -14.26 -14.21 13.92
N LEU A 230 -14.62 -14.40 12.65
CA LEU A 230 -14.01 -13.68 11.55
C LEU A 230 -14.29 -12.16 11.63
N ASP A 231 -15.54 -11.77 11.87
CA ASP A 231 -15.92 -10.37 12.04
C ASP A 231 -15.19 -9.72 13.21
N LYS A 232 -15.04 -10.46 14.30
CA LYS A 232 -14.27 -10.01 15.46
C LYS A 232 -12.79 -9.84 15.10
N PHE A 233 -12.17 -10.83 14.47
CA PHE A 233 -10.78 -10.78 14.03
C PHE A 233 -10.51 -9.58 13.11
N VAL A 234 -11.30 -9.43 12.04
CA VAL A 234 -11.20 -8.29 11.10
C VAL A 234 -11.44 -6.96 11.83
N GLY A 235 -12.42 -6.94 12.75
CA GLY A 235 -12.74 -5.78 13.56
C GLY A 235 -11.58 -5.34 14.46
N ASP A 236 -10.91 -6.28 15.09
CA ASP A 236 -9.78 -6.01 16.00
C ASP A 236 -8.54 -5.53 15.22
N ILE A 237 -8.23 -6.13 14.07
CA ILE A 237 -7.18 -5.63 13.17
C ILE A 237 -7.50 -4.20 12.70
N ARG A 238 -8.74 -3.94 12.28
CA ARG A 238 -9.16 -2.60 11.83
C ARG A 238 -9.03 -1.56 12.93
N LYS A 239 -9.41 -1.89 14.17
CA LYS A 239 -9.24 -1.01 15.35
C LYS A 239 -7.75 -0.74 15.63
N ALA A 240 -6.92 -1.78 15.56
CA ALA A 240 -5.48 -1.65 15.76
C ALA A 240 -4.85 -0.74 14.69
N CYS A 241 -5.17 -0.94 13.41
CA CYS A 241 -4.73 -0.09 12.32
C CYS A 241 -5.17 1.37 12.51
N ALA A 242 -6.42 1.59 12.91
CA ALA A 242 -6.93 2.95 13.17
C ALA A 242 -6.17 3.62 14.33
N LYS A 243 -5.90 2.89 15.43
CA LYS A 243 -5.15 3.40 16.58
C LYS A 243 -3.71 3.78 16.21
N THR A 244 -3.08 3.02 15.32
CA THR A 244 -1.70 3.24 14.89
C THR A 244 -1.59 4.12 13.63
N GLN A 245 -2.70 4.65 13.13
CA GLN A 245 -2.76 5.44 11.88
C GLN A 245 -2.21 4.66 10.66
N VAL A 246 -2.49 3.37 10.58
CA VAL A 246 -2.22 2.52 9.44
C VAL A 246 -3.46 2.50 8.55
N ASP A 247 -3.28 2.69 7.26
CA ASP A 247 -4.37 2.58 6.28
C ASP A 247 -4.71 1.09 6.11
N TYR A 248 -5.95 0.71 6.41
CA TYR A 248 -6.43 -0.67 6.30
C TYR A 248 -7.31 -0.84 5.07
N VAL A 249 -6.99 -1.82 4.23
CA VAL A 249 -7.72 -2.19 3.02
C VAL A 249 -8.04 -3.68 3.05
N LEU A 250 -9.32 -4.03 3.23
CA LEU A 250 -9.76 -5.41 3.06
C LEU A 250 -9.87 -5.70 1.57
N VAL A 251 -9.18 -6.74 1.12
CA VAL A 251 -9.11 -7.17 -0.27
C VAL A 251 -9.78 -8.53 -0.42
N ASN A 252 -10.77 -8.62 -1.30
CA ASN A 252 -11.37 -9.89 -1.70
C ASN A 252 -10.73 -10.35 -3.02
N THR A 253 -10.16 -11.55 -3.07
CA THR A 253 -9.54 -12.08 -4.30
C THR A 253 -10.49 -12.28 -5.48
N LYS A 254 -11.80 -12.17 -5.24
CA LYS A 254 -12.86 -12.15 -6.28
C LYS A 254 -12.91 -10.82 -7.05
N ASP A 255 -12.47 -9.72 -6.42
CA ASP A 255 -12.60 -8.39 -7.00
C ASP A 255 -11.50 -8.17 -8.06
N PRO A 256 -11.79 -7.47 -9.16
CA PRO A 256 -10.76 -7.06 -10.11
C PRO A 256 -9.70 -6.18 -9.45
N ILE A 257 -8.42 -6.38 -9.80
CA ILE A 257 -7.30 -5.63 -9.22
C ILE A 257 -7.45 -4.13 -9.44
N GLU A 258 -7.94 -3.72 -10.61
CA GLU A 258 -8.19 -2.31 -10.94
C GLU A 258 -9.20 -1.68 -9.99
N GLN A 259 -10.23 -2.43 -9.59
CA GLN A 259 -11.23 -1.98 -8.64
C GLN A 259 -10.63 -1.82 -7.24
N THR A 260 -9.82 -2.79 -6.81
CA THR A 260 -9.12 -2.74 -5.52
C THR A 260 -8.20 -1.52 -5.43
N ILE A 261 -7.39 -1.27 -6.46
CA ILE A 261 -6.51 -0.10 -6.54
C ILE A 261 -7.32 1.20 -6.54
N THR A 262 -8.38 1.27 -7.36
CA THR A 262 -9.23 2.46 -7.45
C THR A 262 -9.88 2.79 -6.11
N ASN A 263 -10.45 1.80 -5.43
CA ASN A 263 -11.06 1.96 -4.12
C ASN A 263 -10.05 2.46 -3.07
N TYR A 264 -8.84 1.90 -3.07
CA TYR A 264 -7.76 2.35 -2.19
C TYR A 264 -7.39 3.81 -2.44
N LEU A 265 -7.16 4.21 -3.69
CA LEU A 265 -6.78 5.57 -4.05
C LEU A 265 -7.87 6.59 -3.71
N LEU A 266 -9.15 6.24 -3.92
CA LEU A 266 -10.29 7.07 -3.54
C LEU A 266 -10.39 7.25 -2.03
N GLN A 267 -10.27 6.17 -1.26
CA GLN A 267 -10.26 6.20 0.20
C GLN A 267 -9.14 7.11 0.73
N ARG A 268 -7.93 6.96 0.19
CA ARG A 268 -6.78 7.77 0.58
C ARG A 268 -6.96 9.26 0.26
N THR A 269 -7.50 9.57 -0.92
CA THR A 269 -7.78 10.96 -1.31
C THR A 269 -8.83 11.59 -0.38
N ALA A 270 -9.84 10.84 0.05
CA ALA A 270 -10.83 11.31 1.02
C ALA A 270 -10.20 11.58 2.39
N LEU A 271 -9.32 10.71 2.88
CA LEU A 271 -8.61 10.87 4.15
C LEU A 271 -7.63 12.06 4.13
N SER A 272 -6.97 12.33 3.00
CA SER A 272 -6.06 13.47 2.86
C SER A 272 -6.78 14.81 2.88
N LYS A 273 -8.04 14.88 2.43
CA LYS A 273 -8.86 16.08 2.47
C LYS A 273 -9.51 16.34 3.85
N ALA A 274 -9.56 15.32 4.70
CA ALA A 274 -10.16 15.42 6.05
C ALA A 274 -9.15 15.79 7.15
N ARG A 275 -7.85 15.79 6.82
CA ARG A 275 -6.74 16.24 7.70
C ARG A 275 -6.30 17.65 7.33
#